data_e02f185ccd566494c471aba9ace7245c
#
_entry.id   e02f185ccd566494c471aba9ace7245c
#
_cell.length_a   1.000
_cell.length_b   1.000
_cell.length_c   1.000
_cell.angle_alpha   90.00
_cell.angle_beta   90.00
_cell.angle_gamma   90.00
#
_symmetry.space_group_name_H-M   'P 1'
#
loop_
_entity.id
_entity.type
_entity.pdbx_description
1 polymer ?
#
loop_
_entity_poly.entity_id
_entity_poly.type
_entity_poly.pdbx_seq_one_letter_code
_entity_poly.pdbx_strand_id
1 'polypeptide(L)'
;MRETLKDKQRIVFKIGSSSIIHEETGGTDYRKLETLVRIICDLKNQGKDVVLVSSGAIGVGFEMLGLRNKPKTVSLKQACAAIGQGQLMMIYQKLFMEYNHMAAQVLLTFDAITDPERRRNAENTLNELLQQGVIPVVNENDTVATEEIEFGDNDTMSAIVAHLIKADLLILLTDIDGFYTDDPHKNPDATKLTLVETIDDSMKNMAKGAVTNYGTGGMSTKIAAARIATDSGADMAIMDAKKLTQIYDLMEGKSVGTLFLAHETDDFDTVDFIVNKGYQK
;
A
#
# COMPACT_ATOMS: atom_id res chain seq x y z
N MET A 1 -10.54 -20.91 4.76
CA MET A 1 -9.80 -19.88 4.01
C MET A 1 -9.65 -18.58 4.83
N ARG A 2 -10.71 -17.82 5.16
CA ARG A 2 -10.55 -16.60 5.98
C ARG A 2 -10.08 -16.90 7.42
N GLU A 3 -10.40 -18.05 7.98
CA GLU A 3 -10.00 -18.47 9.32
C GLU A 3 -8.48 -18.56 9.52
N THR A 4 -7.71 -18.73 8.45
CA THR A 4 -6.23 -18.74 8.50
C THR A 4 -5.61 -17.36 8.63
N LEU A 5 -6.38 -16.28 8.42
CA LEU A 5 -5.86 -14.91 8.49
C LEU A 5 -5.32 -14.54 9.89
N LYS A 6 -5.91 -15.08 10.95
CA LYS A 6 -5.42 -14.93 12.33
C LYS A 6 -3.99 -15.45 12.52
N ASP A 7 -3.61 -16.47 11.73
CA ASP A 7 -2.32 -17.15 11.84
C ASP A 7 -1.21 -16.48 11.00
N LYS A 8 -1.58 -15.48 10.16
CA LYS A 8 -0.61 -14.71 9.36
C LYS A 8 0.34 -13.95 10.28
N GLN A 9 1.65 -14.08 10.01
CA GLN A 9 2.71 -13.55 10.88
C GLN A 9 3.33 -12.27 10.35
N ARG A 10 3.50 -12.15 9.02
CA ARG A 10 4.15 -11.00 8.39
C ARG A 10 3.17 -10.27 7.48
N ILE A 11 2.85 -9.03 7.87
CA ILE A 11 1.76 -8.26 7.27
C ILE A 11 2.30 -6.94 6.71
N VAL A 12 1.96 -6.64 5.46
CA VAL A 12 2.20 -5.35 4.84
C VAL A 12 0.89 -4.57 4.79
N PHE A 13 0.87 -3.38 5.34
CA PHE A 13 -0.20 -2.41 5.18
C PHE A 13 0.17 -1.39 4.12
N LYS A 14 -0.77 -1.05 3.26
CA LYS A 14 -0.64 0.11 2.36
C LYS A 14 -1.75 1.09 2.62
N ILE A 15 -1.39 2.37 2.78
CA ILE A 15 -2.36 3.46 2.91
C ILE A 15 -2.14 4.52 1.84
N GLY A 16 -3.22 4.93 1.15
CA GLY A 16 -3.19 5.91 0.08
C GLY A 16 -3.23 7.36 0.58
N SER A 17 -2.81 8.31 -0.26
CA SER A 17 -2.78 9.75 0.04
C SER A 17 -4.16 10.29 0.42
N SER A 18 -5.21 9.91 -0.33
CA SER A 18 -6.61 10.30 -0.05
C SER A 18 -7.12 9.84 1.30
N SER A 19 -6.45 8.82 1.89
CA SER A 19 -6.86 8.27 3.19
C SER A 19 -6.23 8.97 4.37
N ILE A 20 -5.09 9.66 4.19
CA ILE A 20 -4.36 10.34 5.28
C ILE A 20 -4.49 11.87 5.23
N ILE A 21 -5.18 12.39 4.23
CA ILE A 21 -5.42 13.83 4.05
C ILE A 21 -6.93 14.07 4.05
N HIS A 22 -7.38 15.08 4.76
CA HIS A 22 -8.77 15.53 4.72
C HIS A 22 -9.11 16.09 3.34
N GLU A 23 -10.14 15.56 2.73
CA GLU A 23 -10.56 15.91 1.37
C GLU A 23 -11.00 17.40 1.27
N GLU A 24 -11.65 17.91 2.31
CA GLU A 24 -12.20 19.27 2.36
C GLU A 24 -11.15 20.35 2.66
N THR A 25 -10.18 20.04 3.54
CA THR A 25 -9.23 21.03 4.05
C THR A 25 -7.83 20.86 3.50
N GLY A 26 -7.52 19.68 2.94
CA GLY A 26 -6.16 19.32 2.53
C GLY A 26 -5.22 19.02 3.69
N GLY A 27 -5.69 19.14 4.93
CA GLY A 27 -4.89 18.91 6.13
C GLY A 27 -4.70 17.43 6.45
N THR A 28 -3.66 17.11 7.20
CA THR A 28 -3.36 15.73 7.63
C THR A 28 -4.43 15.18 8.57
N ASP A 29 -4.97 14.00 8.26
CA ASP A 29 -5.96 13.31 9.12
C ASP A 29 -5.27 12.55 10.26
N TYR A 30 -4.92 13.27 11.32
CA TYR A 30 -4.26 12.69 12.50
C TYR A 30 -5.08 11.59 13.16
N ARG A 31 -6.40 11.69 13.14
CA ARG A 31 -7.28 10.67 13.74
C ARG A 31 -7.15 9.33 13.02
N LYS A 32 -7.10 9.34 11.69
CA LYS A 32 -6.89 8.11 10.92
C LYS A 32 -5.48 7.56 11.11
N LEU A 33 -4.47 8.42 11.09
CA LEU A 33 -3.08 7.99 11.31
C LEU A 33 -2.91 7.36 12.69
N GLU A 34 -3.44 7.98 13.74
CA GLU A 34 -3.40 7.44 15.10
C GLU A 34 -4.13 6.10 15.19
N THR A 35 -5.33 5.99 14.59
CA THR A 35 -6.09 4.74 14.59
C THR A 35 -5.32 3.62 13.87
N LEU A 36 -4.72 3.90 12.72
CA LEU A 36 -3.91 2.94 11.97
C LEU A 36 -2.68 2.50 12.76
N VAL A 37 -1.94 3.47 13.32
CA VAL A 37 -0.74 3.18 14.13
C VAL A 37 -1.09 2.31 15.33
N ARG A 38 -2.17 2.60 16.04
CA ARG A 38 -2.63 1.79 17.17
C ARG A 38 -2.92 0.35 16.75
N ILE A 39 -3.62 0.14 15.62
CA ILE A 39 -3.90 -1.21 15.11
C ILE A 39 -2.60 -1.95 14.76
N ILE A 40 -1.66 -1.27 14.10
CA ILE A 40 -0.34 -1.84 13.77
C ILE A 40 0.41 -2.23 15.04
N CYS A 41 0.41 -1.38 16.07
CA CYS A 41 1.05 -1.66 17.35
C CYS A 41 0.39 -2.84 18.07
N ASP A 42 -0.93 -2.96 18.03
CA ASP A 42 -1.64 -4.10 18.62
C ASP A 42 -1.24 -5.42 17.93
N LEU A 43 -1.12 -5.44 16.61
CA LEU A 43 -0.65 -6.60 15.86
C LEU A 43 0.82 -6.92 16.17
N LYS A 44 1.66 -5.88 16.28
CA LYS A 44 3.07 -6.05 16.68
C LYS A 44 3.19 -6.64 18.09
N ASN A 45 2.36 -6.20 19.04
CA ASN A 45 2.30 -6.74 20.39
C ASN A 45 1.81 -8.20 20.45
N GLN A 46 1.08 -8.66 19.42
CA GLN A 46 0.72 -10.07 19.22
C GLN A 46 1.86 -10.91 18.63
N GLY A 47 3.05 -10.33 18.43
CA GLY A 47 4.23 -11.00 17.88
C GLY A 47 4.30 -11.01 16.34
N LYS A 48 3.44 -10.25 15.65
CA LYS A 48 3.46 -10.18 14.18
C LYS A 48 4.51 -9.18 13.68
N ASP A 49 5.11 -9.47 12.54
CA ASP A 49 5.93 -8.53 11.80
C ASP A 49 5.05 -7.62 10.94
N VAL A 50 5.25 -6.31 11.02
CA VAL A 50 4.44 -5.35 10.28
C VAL A 50 5.30 -4.35 9.52
N VAL A 51 4.95 -4.11 8.26
CA VAL A 51 5.50 -3.05 7.42
C VAL A 51 4.36 -2.13 7.00
N LEU A 52 4.58 -0.82 7.02
CA LEU A 52 3.64 0.18 6.55
C LEU A 52 4.17 0.83 5.26
N VAL A 53 3.46 0.69 4.15
CA VAL A 53 3.70 1.45 2.91
C VAL A 53 2.75 2.65 2.90
N SER A 54 3.30 3.85 3.01
CA SER A 54 2.51 5.08 3.15
C SER A 54 2.74 6.02 1.99
N SER A 55 1.65 6.44 1.35
CA SER A 55 1.65 7.57 0.42
C SER A 55 1.46 8.91 1.18
N GLY A 56 1.35 10.01 0.42
CA GLY A 56 0.86 11.30 0.94
C GLY A 56 1.95 12.34 1.21
N ALA A 57 3.23 12.03 1.01
CA ALA A 57 4.31 12.98 1.21
C ALA A 57 4.12 14.28 0.40
N ILE A 58 3.79 14.19 -0.90
CA ILE A 58 3.52 15.37 -1.73
C ILE A 58 2.36 16.21 -1.18
N GLY A 59 1.28 15.57 -0.72
CA GLY A 59 0.12 16.24 -0.16
C GLY A 59 0.43 16.99 1.15
N VAL A 60 1.15 16.34 2.06
CA VAL A 60 1.59 16.96 3.32
C VAL A 60 2.53 18.14 3.05
N GLY A 61 3.48 17.99 2.13
CA GLY A 61 4.38 19.09 1.77
C GLY A 61 3.67 20.24 1.06
N PHE A 62 2.66 19.94 0.25
CA PHE A 62 1.79 20.93 -0.37
C PHE A 62 1.06 21.80 0.68
N GLU A 63 0.50 21.16 1.71
CA GLU A 63 -0.13 21.81 2.86
C GLU A 63 0.87 22.69 3.61
N MET A 64 2.04 22.15 3.96
CA MET A 64 3.07 22.88 4.71
C MET A 64 3.60 24.12 4.00
N LEU A 65 3.65 24.07 2.66
CA LEU A 65 4.04 25.23 1.84
C LEU A 65 2.91 26.27 1.68
N GLY A 66 1.69 25.97 2.15
CA GLY A 66 0.55 26.86 2.01
C GLY A 66 0.17 27.15 0.56
N LEU A 67 0.42 26.21 -0.35
CA LEU A 67 0.15 26.40 -1.78
C LEU A 67 -1.35 26.37 -2.05
N ARG A 68 -1.82 27.28 -2.91
CA ARG A 68 -3.25 27.36 -3.28
C ARG A 68 -3.68 26.33 -4.32
N ASN A 69 -2.76 25.92 -5.18
CA ASN A 69 -3.03 24.98 -6.28
C ASN A 69 -2.10 23.78 -6.18
N LYS A 70 -2.61 22.60 -6.53
CA LYS A 70 -1.81 21.38 -6.60
C LYS A 70 -0.57 21.56 -7.47
N PRO A 71 0.59 21.01 -7.07
CA PRO A 71 1.83 21.13 -7.83
C PRO A 71 1.68 20.48 -9.21
N LYS A 72 1.98 21.23 -10.25
CA LYS A 72 1.86 20.77 -11.64
C LYS A 72 3.21 20.38 -12.25
N THR A 73 4.30 20.98 -11.78
CA THR A 73 5.65 20.67 -12.29
C THR A 73 6.30 19.57 -11.45
N VAL A 74 7.13 18.75 -12.08
CA VAL A 74 7.90 17.69 -11.42
C VAL A 74 8.71 18.27 -10.26
N SER A 75 9.47 19.33 -10.52
CA SER A 75 10.31 19.97 -9.50
C SER A 75 9.54 20.44 -8.28
N LEU A 76 8.30 20.96 -8.48
CA LEU A 76 7.47 21.37 -7.34
C LEU A 76 6.89 20.17 -6.60
N LYS A 77 6.52 19.09 -7.31
CA LYS A 77 6.11 17.82 -6.68
C LYS A 77 7.26 17.24 -5.85
N GLN A 78 8.48 17.19 -6.39
CA GLN A 78 9.67 16.72 -5.69
C GLN A 78 9.98 17.56 -4.45
N ALA A 79 9.89 18.89 -4.55
CA ALA A 79 10.06 19.78 -3.40
C ALA A 79 9.00 19.55 -2.33
N CYS A 80 7.73 19.39 -2.72
CA CYS A 80 6.65 19.03 -1.79
C CYS A 80 6.93 17.66 -1.14
N ALA A 81 7.37 16.67 -1.91
CA ALA A 81 7.70 15.34 -1.38
C ALA A 81 8.84 15.41 -0.36
N ALA A 82 9.90 16.17 -0.64
CA ALA A 82 11.03 16.35 0.29
C ALA A 82 10.60 16.92 1.64
N ILE A 83 9.75 17.96 1.63
CA ILE A 83 9.24 18.59 2.84
C ILE A 83 8.25 17.66 3.55
N GLY A 84 7.29 17.12 2.81
CA GLY A 84 6.20 16.33 3.37
C GLY A 84 6.61 14.97 3.86
N GLN A 85 7.61 14.32 3.24
CA GLN A 85 8.14 13.05 3.70
C GLN A 85 8.79 13.19 5.09
N GLY A 86 9.56 14.26 5.31
CA GLY A 86 10.13 14.55 6.63
C GLY A 86 9.05 14.75 7.69
N GLN A 87 8.02 15.54 7.37
CA GLN A 87 6.90 15.79 8.28
C GLN A 87 6.09 14.51 8.55
N LEU A 88 5.77 13.76 7.51
CA LEU A 88 5.01 12.51 7.64
C LEU A 88 5.75 11.51 8.51
N MET A 89 7.06 11.41 8.34
CA MET A 89 7.91 10.52 9.14
C MET A 89 7.97 10.95 10.61
N MET A 90 8.03 12.26 10.89
CA MET A 90 7.92 12.79 12.27
C MET A 90 6.60 12.41 12.92
N ILE A 91 5.49 12.51 12.18
CA ILE A 91 4.16 12.11 12.66
C ILE A 91 4.14 10.63 13.01
N TYR A 92 4.58 9.76 12.10
CA TYR A 92 4.62 8.32 12.37
C TYR A 92 5.51 7.96 13.55
N GLN A 93 6.73 8.49 13.60
CA GLN A 93 7.64 8.22 14.72
C GLN A 93 7.03 8.63 16.05
N LYS A 94 6.42 9.82 16.13
CA LYS A 94 5.75 10.28 17.34
C LYS A 94 4.61 9.34 17.74
N LEU A 95 3.75 8.97 16.81
CA LEU A 95 2.60 8.10 17.09
C LEU A 95 3.05 6.69 17.50
N PHE A 96 4.03 6.09 16.84
CA PHE A 96 4.58 4.78 17.23
C PHE A 96 5.26 4.81 18.59
N MET A 97 5.97 5.90 18.91
CA MET A 97 6.60 6.06 20.24
C MET A 97 5.59 6.11 21.39
N GLU A 98 4.39 6.65 21.18
CA GLU A 98 3.31 6.62 22.21
C GLU A 98 2.93 5.18 22.62
N TYR A 99 3.16 4.21 21.74
CA TYR A 99 2.93 2.78 21.97
C TYR A 99 4.22 1.98 22.21
N ASN A 100 5.36 2.66 22.50
CA ASN A 100 6.69 2.07 22.72
C ASN A 100 7.23 1.25 21.53
N HIS A 101 6.91 1.64 20.30
CA HIS A 101 7.46 1.05 19.10
C HIS A 101 8.34 2.05 18.33
N MET A 102 9.38 1.53 17.68
CA MET A 102 10.23 2.32 16.78
C MET A 102 9.76 2.16 15.34
N ALA A 103 9.78 3.27 14.59
CA ALA A 103 9.56 3.26 13.16
C ALA A 103 10.80 3.75 12.43
N ALA A 104 11.15 3.10 11.30
CA ALA A 104 12.28 3.47 10.45
C ALA A 104 11.80 3.81 9.04
N GLN A 105 12.32 4.89 8.47
CA GLN A 105 12.05 5.26 7.09
C GLN A 105 12.83 4.39 6.13
N VAL A 106 12.15 3.86 5.09
CA VAL A 106 12.77 3.21 3.94
C VAL A 106 12.20 3.84 2.67
N LEU A 107 13.06 4.46 1.86
CA LEU A 107 12.66 5.07 0.59
C LEU A 107 13.19 4.23 -0.56
N LEU A 108 12.30 3.81 -1.44
CA LEU A 108 12.60 2.96 -2.59
C LEU A 108 12.37 3.72 -3.90
N THR A 109 13.12 3.35 -4.92
CA THR A 109 12.94 3.78 -6.30
C THR A 109 12.72 2.56 -7.18
N PHE A 110 12.26 2.74 -8.41
CA PHE A 110 12.01 1.64 -9.33
C PHE A 110 13.27 0.80 -9.57
N ASP A 111 14.41 1.43 -9.73
CA ASP A 111 15.70 0.76 -9.90
C ASP A 111 16.16 0.00 -8.63
N ALA A 112 15.66 0.35 -7.45
CA ALA A 112 15.86 -0.45 -6.24
C ALA A 112 15.18 -1.84 -6.32
N ILE A 113 14.27 -2.03 -7.27
CA ILE A 113 13.57 -3.30 -7.47
C ILE A 113 14.12 -4.05 -8.69
N THR A 114 14.41 -3.34 -9.79
CA THR A 114 14.85 -3.94 -11.04
C THR A 114 16.34 -4.30 -11.04
N ASP A 115 17.18 -3.55 -10.31
CA ASP A 115 18.59 -3.88 -10.13
C ASP A 115 18.76 -4.97 -9.05
N PRO A 116 19.40 -6.11 -9.36
CA PRO A 116 19.51 -7.24 -8.43
C PRO A 116 20.29 -6.92 -7.14
N GLU A 117 21.30 -6.05 -7.20
CA GLU A 117 22.10 -5.69 -6.02
C GLU A 117 21.30 -4.75 -5.11
N ARG A 118 20.67 -3.72 -5.67
CA ARG A 118 19.84 -2.78 -4.92
C ARG A 118 18.63 -3.49 -4.29
N ARG A 119 17.99 -4.40 -5.03
CA ARG A 119 16.89 -5.22 -4.54
C ARG A 119 17.31 -6.04 -3.32
N ARG A 120 18.44 -6.74 -3.38
CA ARG A 120 18.99 -7.50 -2.25
C ARG A 120 19.30 -6.60 -1.04
N ASN A 121 19.81 -5.39 -1.28
CA ASN A 121 20.09 -4.43 -0.20
C ASN A 121 18.79 -3.95 0.45
N ALA A 122 17.74 -3.69 -0.34
CA ALA A 122 16.41 -3.35 0.19
C ALA A 122 15.79 -4.50 1.01
N GLU A 123 15.87 -5.74 0.50
CA GLU A 123 15.44 -6.94 1.18
C GLU A 123 16.16 -7.13 2.52
N ASN A 124 17.49 -7.04 2.52
CA ASN A 124 18.32 -7.16 3.72
C ASN A 124 17.95 -6.09 4.76
N THR A 125 17.80 -4.84 4.33
CA THR A 125 17.44 -3.73 5.23
C THR A 125 16.08 -3.95 5.87
N LEU A 126 15.07 -4.32 5.09
CA LEU A 126 13.72 -4.57 5.60
C LEU A 126 13.70 -5.74 6.57
N ASN A 127 14.35 -6.86 6.23
CA ASN A 127 14.40 -8.03 7.10
C ASN A 127 15.18 -7.74 8.39
N GLU A 128 16.29 -7.00 8.35
CA GLU A 128 17.03 -6.62 9.55
C GLU A 128 16.19 -5.72 10.47
N LEU A 129 15.49 -4.73 9.92
CA LEU A 129 14.58 -3.88 10.71
C LEU A 129 13.50 -4.71 11.43
N LEU A 130 12.89 -5.67 10.72
CA LEU A 130 11.89 -6.56 11.30
C LEU A 130 12.47 -7.44 12.40
N GLN A 131 13.68 -7.99 12.22
CA GLN A 131 14.39 -8.78 13.24
C GLN A 131 14.69 -7.96 14.50
N GLN A 132 15.03 -6.68 14.34
CA GLN A 132 15.23 -5.75 15.45
C GLN A 132 13.93 -5.25 16.09
N GLY A 133 12.78 -5.73 15.63
CA GLY A 133 11.47 -5.32 16.14
C GLY A 133 11.02 -3.93 15.71
N VAL A 134 11.73 -3.30 14.77
CA VAL A 134 11.41 -1.97 14.23
C VAL A 134 10.33 -2.10 13.15
N ILE A 135 9.43 -1.12 13.04
CA ILE A 135 8.38 -1.05 12.03
C ILE A 135 8.91 -0.24 10.85
N PRO A 136 9.18 -0.86 9.68
CA PRO A 136 9.54 -0.10 8.48
C PRO A 136 8.34 0.71 7.97
N VAL A 137 8.55 2.00 7.72
CA VAL A 137 7.62 2.89 6.99
C VAL A 137 8.24 3.15 5.63
N VAL A 138 7.65 2.52 4.62
CA VAL A 138 8.15 2.54 3.24
C VAL A 138 7.38 3.55 2.41
N ASN A 139 8.07 4.28 1.56
CA ASN A 139 7.48 5.12 0.51
C ASN A 139 8.38 5.17 -0.71
N GLU A 140 7.84 5.66 -1.83
CA GLU A 140 8.67 6.01 -2.99
C GLU A 140 9.58 7.19 -2.66
N ASN A 141 10.79 7.19 -3.21
CA ASN A 141 11.70 8.32 -3.15
C ASN A 141 11.36 9.35 -4.23
N ASP A 142 10.20 10.00 -4.05
CA ASP A 142 9.70 11.04 -4.96
C ASP A 142 10.70 12.17 -5.24
N THR A 143 11.72 12.35 -4.38
CA THR A 143 12.71 13.43 -4.55
C THR A 143 13.65 13.20 -5.72
N VAL A 144 13.87 11.95 -6.10
CA VAL A 144 14.76 11.53 -7.19
C VAL A 144 14.03 10.70 -8.25
N ALA A 145 12.76 10.39 -8.04
CA ALA A 145 11.93 9.72 -9.03
C ALA A 145 11.72 10.62 -10.25
N THR A 146 11.77 10.06 -11.45
CA THR A 146 11.50 10.75 -12.71
C THR A 146 10.13 10.35 -13.26
N GLU A 147 9.47 11.24 -14.03
CA GLU A 147 8.15 10.96 -14.63
C GLU A 147 8.13 9.72 -15.54
N GLU A 148 9.29 9.29 -16.02
CA GLU A 148 9.42 8.14 -16.93
C GLU A 148 9.47 6.79 -16.19
N ILE A 149 9.68 6.80 -14.86
CA ILE A 149 9.94 5.59 -14.05
C ILE A 149 9.06 5.59 -12.78
N GLU A 150 7.85 6.08 -12.87
CA GLU A 150 6.93 6.01 -11.73
C GLU A 150 6.44 4.56 -11.54
N PHE A 151 6.47 4.03 -10.31
CA PHE A 151 5.73 2.82 -9.94
C PHE A 151 4.23 2.94 -10.25
N GLY A 152 3.78 4.11 -10.70
CA GLY A 152 2.39 4.42 -10.96
C GLY A 152 1.59 4.60 -9.68
N ASP A 153 1.83 3.79 -8.65
CA ASP A 153 1.27 3.98 -7.32
C ASP A 153 1.91 3.07 -6.25
N ASN A 154 1.65 3.38 -4.98
CA ASN A 154 2.12 2.60 -3.86
C ASN A 154 1.37 1.25 -3.69
N ASP A 155 0.34 0.93 -4.46
CA ASP A 155 -0.30 -0.39 -4.43
C ASP A 155 0.70 -1.43 -4.93
N THR A 156 1.28 -1.19 -6.13
CA THR A 156 2.32 -2.06 -6.70
C THR A 156 3.57 -2.12 -5.82
N MET A 157 4.06 -0.97 -5.33
CA MET A 157 5.20 -0.94 -4.41
C MET A 157 4.94 -1.80 -3.17
N SER A 158 3.74 -1.75 -2.59
CA SER A 158 3.40 -2.55 -1.42
C SER A 158 3.40 -4.05 -1.69
N ALA A 159 2.96 -4.46 -2.88
CA ALA A 159 3.02 -5.86 -3.29
C ALA A 159 4.47 -6.33 -3.52
N ILE A 160 5.33 -5.47 -4.07
CA ILE A 160 6.77 -5.74 -4.20
C ILE A 160 7.42 -5.87 -2.82
N VAL A 161 7.12 -4.95 -1.90
CA VAL A 161 7.61 -5.03 -0.51
C VAL A 161 7.15 -6.34 0.13
N ALA A 162 5.89 -6.74 -0.05
CA ALA A 162 5.37 -8.01 0.44
C ALA A 162 6.16 -9.21 -0.11
N HIS A 163 6.45 -9.20 -1.42
CA HIS A 163 7.30 -10.21 -2.06
C HIS A 163 8.72 -10.24 -1.46
N LEU A 164 9.40 -9.08 -1.35
CA LEU A 164 10.78 -8.98 -0.84
C LEU A 164 10.93 -9.54 0.57
N ILE A 165 9.97 -9.30 1.44
CA ILE A 165 10.02 -9.78 2.82
C ILE A 165 9.30 -11.11 3.04
N LYS A 166 8.79 -11.75 1.98
CA LYS A 166 7.97 -12.96 2.05
C LYS A 166 6.81 -12.79 3.05
N ALA A 167 6.01 -11.76 2.84
CA ALA A 167 4.85 -11.49 3.68
C ALA A 167 3.76 -12.55 3.47
N ASP A 168 2.97 -12.80 4.50
CA ASP A 168 1.83 -13.71 4.45
C ASP A 168 0.54 -13.00 4.00
N LEU A 169 0.48 -11.68 4.22
CA LEU A 169 -0.71 -10.87 3.98
C LEU A 169 -0.35 -9.44 3.57
N LEU A 170 -0.96 -8.96 2.49
CA LEU A 170 -0.97 -7.56 2.09
C LEU A 170 -2.37 -6.97 2.31
N ILE A 171 -2.48 -5.84 3.00
CA ILE A 171 -3.74 -5.12 3.22
C ILE A 171 -3.67 -3.77 2.54
N LEU A 172 -4.46 -3.58 1.47
CA LEU A 172 -4.62 -2.30 0.79
C LEU A 172 -5.78 -1.52 1.42
N LEU A 173 -5.45 -0.42 2.09
CA LEU A 173 -6.41 0.53 2.65
C LEU A 173 -6.65 1.64 1.63
N THR A 174 -7.87 1.71 1.12
CA THR A 174 -8.26 2.57 0.00
C THR A 174 -9.60 3.26 0.27
N ASP A 175 -10.07 4.07 -0.66
CA ASP A 175 -11.34 4.78 -0.61
C ASP A 175 -12.57 3.92 -0.97
N ILE A 176 -12.34 2.65 -1.38
CA ILE A 176 -13.39 1.67 -1.67
C ILE A 176 -13.34 0.52 -0.69
N ASP A 177 -14.49 -0.11 -0.45
CA ASP A 177 -14.64 -1.18 0.55
C ASP A 177 -14.42 -2.61 -0.02
N GLY A 178 -13.84 -2.72 -1.21
CA GLY A 178 -13.54 -4.00 -1.85
C GLY A 178 -13.42 -3.88 -3.37
N PHE A 179 -13.31 -5.04 -4.02
CA PHE A 179 -13.28 -5.16 -5.48
C PHE A 179 -14.69 -5.48 -6.00
N TYR A 180 -15.12 -4.79 -7.06
CA TYR A 180 -16.45 -4.93 -7.66
C TYR A 180 -16.37 -5.45 -9.08
N THR A 181 -17.45 -6.08 -9.54
CA THR A 181 -17.60 -6.58 -10.91
C THR A 181 -17.64 -5.46 -11.96
N ASP A 182 -17.94 -4.22 -11.55
CA ASP A 182 -17.94 -3.00 -12.35
C ASP A 182 -17.80 -1.78 -11.43
N ASP A 183 -17.73 -0.58 -11.97
CA ASP A 183 -17.69 0.67 -11.19
C ASP A 183 -19.03 0.90 -10.45
N PRO A 184 -19.08 0.75 -9.11
CA PRO A 184 -20.34 0.87 -8.36
C PRO A 184 -20.92 2.29 -8.37
N HIS A 185 -20.15 3.31 -8.76
CA HIS A 185 -20.65 4.68 -8.92
C HIS A 185 -21.37 4.91 -10.25
N LYS A 186 -21.12 4.06 -11.25
CA LYS A 186 -21.71 4.14 -12.58
C LYS A 186 -22.74 3.06 -12.85
N ASN A 187 -22.52 1.87 -12.29
CA ASN A 187 -23.37 0.72 -12.47
C ASN A 187 -23.97 0.26 -11.12
N PRO A 188 -25.28 0.48 -10.88
CA PRO A 188 -25.94 0.05 -9.65
C PRO A 188 -26.03 -1.47 -9.51
N ASP A 189 -25.84 -2.24 -10.59
CA ASP A 189 -25.81 -3.70 -10.56
C ASP A 189 -24.41 -4.26 -10.25
N ALA A 190 -23.41 -3.41 -10.05
CA ALA A 190 -22.09 -3.82 -9.66
C ALA A 190 -22.12 -4.54 -8.30
N THR A 191 -21.61 -5.76 -8.25
CA THR A 191 -21.57 -6.58 -7.04
C THR A 191 -20.15 -6.67 -6.49
N LYS A 192 -20.03 -6.55 -5.17
CA LYS A 192 -18.76 -6.71 -4.48
C LYS A 192 -18.35 -8.17 -4.42
N LEU A 193 -17.14 -8.48 -4.87
CA LEU A 193 -16.54 -9.78 -4.69
C LEU A 193 -15.94 -9.88 -3.28
N THR A 194 -16.38 -10.84 -2.50
CA THR A 194 -15.87 -11.03 -1.14
C THR A 194 -14.60 -11.88 -1.12
N LEU A 195 -14.48 -12.82 -2.06
CA LEU A 195 -13.37 -13.76 -2.20
C LEU A 195 -13.00 -13.90 -3.67
N VAL A 196 -11.69 -13.87 -3.95
CA VAL A 196 -11.10 -14.13 -5.28
C VAL A 196 -10.06 -15.22 -5.11
N GLU A 197 -10.31 -16.38 -5.69
CA GLU A 197 -9.40 -17.53 -5.62
C GLU A 197 -8.31 -17.46 -6.70
N THR A 198 -8.66 -16.92 -7.87
CA THR A 198 -7.74 -16.75 -9.01
C THR A 198 -8.03 -15.46 -9.74
N ILE A 199 -7.00 -14.80 -10.22
CA ILE A 199 -7.10 -13.55 -10.99
C ILE A 199 -7.03 -13.90 -12.48
N ASP A 200 -8.16 -13.81 -13.17
CA ASP A 200 -8.28 -14.09 -14.59
C ASP A 200 -8.25 -12.81 -15.46
N ASP A 201 -8.26 -13.00 -16.78
CA ASP A 201 -8.26 -11.88 -17.72
C ASP A 201 -9.57 -11.07 -17.74
N SER A 202 -10.67 -11.65 -17.26
CA SER A 202 -11.95 -10.92 -17.11
C SER A 202 -11.84 -9.84 -16.04
N MET A 203 -11.15 -10.12 -14.93
CA MET A 203 -10.88 -9.15 -13.86
C MET A 203 -10.00 -7.99 -14.32
N LYS A 204 -9.03 -8.25 -15.19
CA LYS A 204 -8.21 -7.19 -15.81
C LYS A 204 -9.07 -6.24 -16.66
N ASN A 205 -10.07 -6.77 -17.35
CA ASN A 205 -10.99 -5.98 -18.15
C ASN A 205 -11.98 -5.18 -17.28
N MET A 206 -12.47 -5.74 -16.18
CA MET A 206 -13.27 -5.01 -15.19
C MET A 206 -12.50 -3.81 -14.61
N ALA A 207 -11.21 -3.98 -14.35
CA ALA A 207 -10.35 -2.92 -13.83
C ALA A 207 -10.13 -1.75 -14.79
N LYS A 208 -10.20 -1.94 -16.11
CA LYS A 208 -9.99 -0.89 -17.12
C LYS A 208 -11.13 0.13 -17.19
N GLY A 209 -12.32 -0.19 -16.67
CA GLY A 209 -13.51 0.69 -16.70
C GLY A 209 -13.58 1.71 -15.54
N ALA A 210 -12.85 1.50 -14.47
CA ALA A 210 -12.93 2.28 -13.24
C ALA A 210 -11.78 3.30 -13.15
N VAL A 211 -11.98 4.50 -13.71
CA VAL A 211 -11.05 5.63 -13.56
C VAL A 211 -11.50 6.47 -12.36
N THR A 212 -10.69 6.55 -11.31
CA THR A 212 -10.93 7.43 -10.17
C THR A 212 -10.30 8.81 -10.39
N ASN A 213 -11.05 9.88 -10.09
CA ASN A 213 -10.59 11.27 -10.25
C ASN A 213 -9.61 11.76 -9.16
N TYR A 214 -9.30 10.94 -8.17
CA TYR A 214 -8.55 11.32 -6.97
C TYR A 214 -7.46 10.31 -6.60
N GLY A 215 -6.40 10.23 -7.38
CA GLY A 215 -5.23 9.41 -7.05
C GLY A 215 -4.65 8.75 -8.30
N THR A 216 -3.36 8.47 -8.28
CA THR A 216 -2.65 7.78 -9.37
C THR A 216 -2.99 6.28 -9.43
N GLY A 217 -3.59 5.71 -8.36
CA GLY A 217 -3.92 4.28 -8.23
C GLY A 217 -5.38 3.97 -8.59
N GLY A 218 -5.63 3.43 -9.79
CA GLY A 218 -6.92 2.92 -10.22
C GLY A 218 -7.17 1.46 -9.80
N MET A 219 -8.30 0.88 -10.24
CA MET A 219 -8.60 -0.54 -10.04
C MET A 219 -7.54 -1.45 -10.71
N SER A 220 -6.97 -1.03 -11.84
CA SER A 220 -5.92 -1.74 -12.56
C SER A 220 -4.65 -1.95 -11.74
N THR A 221 -4.23 -0.94 -10.96
CA THR A 221 -3.06 -1.05 -10.09
C THR A 221 -3.30 -1.98 -8.91
N LYS A 222 -4.53 -2.03 -8.39
CA LYS A 222 -4.93 -2.98 -7.34
C LYS A 222 -4.92 -4.43 -7.83
N ILE A 223 -5.33 -4.67 -9.08
CA ILE A 223 -5.25 -6.00 -9.69
C ILE A 223 -3.79 -6.39 -9.97
N ALA A 224 -2.95 -5.45 -10.41
CA ALA A 224 -1.53 -5.72 -10.58
C ALA A 224 -0.86 -6.06 -9.22
N ALA A 225 -1.16 -5.29 -8.18
CA ALA A 225 -0.70 -5.57 -6.82
C ALA A 225 -1.21 -6.92 -6.30
N ALA A 226 -2.50 -7.24 -6.54
CA ALA A 226 -3.09 -8.51 -6.15
C ALA A 226 -2.33 -9.68 -6.81
N ARG A 227 -2.04 -9.56 -8.10
CA ARG A 227 -1.30 -10.59 -8.83
C ARG A 227 0.11 -10.78 -8.28
N ILE A 228 0.86 -9.69 -8.08
CA ILE A 228 2.20 -9.78 -7.50
C ILE A 228 2.16 -10.45 -6.12
N ALA A 229 1.24 -10.03 -5.25
CA ALA A 229 1.13 -10.57 -3.90
C ALA A 229 0.75 -12.05 -3.91
N THR A 230 -0.32 -12.44 -4.66
CA THR A 230 -0.83 -13.80 -4.64
C THR A 230 0.08 -14.79 -5.33
N ASP A 231 0.70 -14.43 -6.47
CA ASP A 231 1.68 -15.27 -7.17
C ASP A 231 2.99 -15.42 -6.35
N SER A 232 3.25 -14.49 -5.42
CA SER A 232 4.38 -14.55 -4.47
C SER A 232 4.04 -15.25 -3.13
N GLY A 233 2.85 -15.83 -2.99
CA GLY A 233 2.45 -16.59 -1.81
C GLY A 233 1.80 -15.78 -0.69
N ALA A 234 1.49 -14.49 -0.91
CA ALA A 234 0.77 -13.65 0.06
C ALA A 234 -0.71 -13.54 -0.28
N ASP A 235 -1.61 -13.72 0.69
CA ASP A 235 -2.99 -13.27 0.54
C ASP A 235 -3.03 -11.75 0.42
N MET A 236 -4.01 -11.20 -0.31
CA MET A 236 -4.20 -9.75 -0.36
C MET A 236 -5.65 -9.37 -0.01
N ALA A 237 -5.83 -8.36 0.84
CA ALA A 237 -7.13 -7.79 1.15
C ALA A 237 -7.26 -6.34 0.68
N ILE A 238 -8.40 -5.98 0.07
CA ILE A 238 -8.78 -4.59 -0.21
C ILE A 238 -9.84 -4.18 0.81
N MET A 239 -9.60 -3.06 1.52
CA MET A 239 -10.46 -2.58 2.60
C MET A 239 -10.66 -1.06 2.55
N ASP A 240 -11.80 -0.61 3.07
CA ASP A 240 -12.11 0.81 3.23
C ASP A 240 -11.28 1.46 4.34
N ALA A 241 -10.43 2.41 3.97
CA ALA A 241 -9.64 3.19 4.91
C ALA A 241 -10.48 4.09 5.85
N LYS A 242 -11.77 4.26 5.59
CA LYS A 242 -12.69 4.95 6.51
C LYS A 242 -13.10 4.05 7.68
N LYS A 243 -12.90 2.73 7.57
CA LYS A 243 -13.33 1.72 8.54
C LYS A 243 -12.15 0.90 9.07
N LEU A 244 -11.06 1.56 9.45
CA LEU A 244 -9.81 0.92 9.88
C LEU A 244 -9.97 -0.16 10.95
N THR A 245 -10.93 0.00 11.87
CA THR A 245 -11.20 -1.00 12.92
C THR A 245 -11.66 -2.36 12.36
N GLN A 246 -12.15 -2.42 11.13
CA GLN A 246 -12.49 -3.68 10.46
C GLN A 246 -11.24 -4.54 10.15
N ILE A 247 -10.02 -4.00 10.32
CA ILE A 247 -8.79 -4.80 10.26
C ILE A 247 -8.82 -5.91 11.32
N TYR A 248 -9.33 -5.64 12.52
CA TYR A 248 -9.51 -6.67 13.55
C TYR A 248 -10.49 -7.76 13.09
N ASP A 249 -11.62 -7.36 12.48
CA ASP A 249 -12.58 -8.30 11.92
C ASP A 249 -11.98 -9.17 10.81
N LEU A 250 -11.15 -8.57 9.93
CA LEU A 250 -10.41 -9.31 8.91
C LEU A 250 -9.49 -10.36 9.55
N MET A 251 -8.69 -9.94 10.54
CA MET A 251 -7.75 -10.84 11.23
C MET A 251 -8.47 -11.95 12.03
N GLU A 252 -9.71 -11.73 12.45
CA GLU A 252 -10.58 -12.76 13.04
C GLU A 252 -11.25 -13.68 11.99
N GLY A 253 -10.99 -13.46 10.70
CA GLY A 253 -11.56 -14.26 9.61
C GLY A 253 -12.96 -13.87 9.18
N LYS A 254 -13.49 -12.72 9.65
CA LYS A 254 -14.81 -12.23 9.23
C LYS A 254 -14.81 -11.76 7.78
N SER A 255 -15.97 -11.76 7.16
CA SER A 255 -16.14 -11.36 5.75
C SER A 255 -16.19 -9.83 5.62
N VAL A 256 -15.02 -9.19 5.64
CA VAL A 256 -14.84 -7.75 5.37
C VAL A 256 -13.96 -7.57 4.13
N GLY A 257 -14.20 -6.52 3.36
CA GLY A 257 -13.45 -6.24 2.15
C GLY A 257 -13.53 -7.34 1.08
N THR A 258 -12.57 -7.33 0.18
CA THR A 258 -12.31 -8.41 -0.79
C THR A 258 -10.99 -9.08 -0.44
N LEU A 259 -11.00 -10.41 -0.29
CA LEU A 259 -9.81 -11.22 -0.07
C LEU A 259 -9.42 -11.95 -1.35
N PHE A 260 -8.18 -11.78 -1.79
CA PHE A 260 -7.51 -12.53 -2.85
C PHE A 260 -6.63 -13.59 -2.19
N LEU A 261 -6.80 -14.85 -2.60
CA LEU A 261 -6.04 -15.95 -2.01
C LEU A 261 -4.68 -16.12 -2.68
N ALA A 262 -3.69 -16.41 -1.86
CA ALA A 262 -2.36 -16.79 -2.32
C ALA A 262 -2.42 -18.06 -3.17
N HIS A 263 -1.69 -18.06 -4.27
CA HIS A 263 -1.45 -19.22 -5.13
C HIS A 263 -0.02 -19.12 -5.65
N GLU A 264 0.93 -19.46 -4.78
CA GLU A 264 2.35 -19.38 -5.11
C GLU A 264 2.64 -20.12 -6.42
N THR A 265 3.32 -19.44 -7.33
CA THR A 265 3.67 -19.98 -8.64
C THR A 265 5.18 -20.03 -8.75
N ASP A 266 5.75 -21.23 -8.86
CA ASP A 266 7.21 -21.47 -8.87
C ASP A 266 7.96 -20.67 -9.95
N ASP A 267 7.30 -20.31 -11.06
CA ASP A 267 7.88 -19.62 -12.21
C ASP A 267 7.53 -18.12 -12.26
N PHE A 268 6.94 -17.52 -11.18
CA PHE A 268 6.57 -16.11 -11.20
C PHE A 268 7.77 -15.19 -11.00
N ASP A 269 8.23 -14.57 -12.09
CA ASP A 269 9.25 -13.52 -12.02
C ASP A 269 8.58 -12.14 -11.83
N THR A 270 8.64 -11.66 -10.59
CA THR A 270 8.10 -10.35 -10.18
C THR A 270 8.72 -9.21 -11.00
N VAL A 271 10.03 -9.27 -11.31
CA VAL A 271 10.72 -8.23 -12.07
C VAL A 271 10.26 -8.23 -13.52
N ASP A 272 10.21 -9.41 -14.17
CA ASP A 272 9.68 -9.55 -15.53
C ASP A 272 8.23 -9.06 -15.62
N PHE A 273 7.41 -9.38 -14.62
CA PHE A 273 6.03 -8.90 -14.57
C PHE A 273 5.95 -7.37 -14.48
N ILE A 274 6.76 -6.75 -13.63
CA ILE A 274 6.78 -5.29 -13.45
C ILE A 274 7.29 -4.60 -14.72
N VAL A 275 8.40 -5.10 -15.30
CA VAL A 275 9.06 -4.45 -16.44
C VAL A 275 8.29 -4.69 -17.74
N ASN A 276 7.82 -5.91 -17.99
CA ASN A 276 7.33 -6.31 -19.32
C ASN A 276 5.81 -6.49 -19.44
N LYS A 277 5.10 -6.76 -18.36
CA LYS A 277 3.67 -7.14 -18.42
C LYS A 277 2.74 -6.29 -17.57
N GLY A 278 3.25 -5.63 -16.53
CA GLY A 278 2.44 -4.92 -15.56
C GLY A 278 2.07 -3.49 -15.93
N TYR A 279 2.83 -2.88 -16.82
CA TYR A 279 2.78 -1.42 -17.11
C TYR A 279 2.59 -1.08 -18.59
N GLN A 280 1.90 -1.90 -19.36
CA GLN A 280 1.42 -1.40 -20.64
C GLN A 280 0.26 -0.41 -20.37
N LYS A 281 0.61 0.89 -20.51
CA LYS A 281 -0.31 2.04 -20.51
C LYS A 281 -1.41 1.88 -21.54
#